data_c1a4814152c1935b04f4b438ba67c0d9
#
_entry.id   c1a4814152c1935b04f4b438ba67c0d9
#
_cell.length_a   1.000
_cell.length_b   1.000
_cell.length_c   1.000
_cell.angle_alpha   90.00
_cell.angle_beta   90.00
_cell.angle_gamma   90.00
#
_symmetry.space_group_name_H-M   'P 1'
#
loop_
_entity.id
_entity.type
_entity.pdbx_description
1 polymer ?
#
loop_
_entity_poly.entity_id
_entity_poly.type
_entity_poly.pdbx_seq_one_letter_code
_entity_poly.pdbx_strand_id
1 'polypeptide(L)'
;MKGDGYERLRVTVAITTHNRCDLFKRALASALAQTYRNLEILVSDDASTDGTRDWMAQLQDARVRYVRMEKAAGIAGNFQNALNHASGELFMILNDDDELEPGAIEGLARPFADGCEGEEREKVVLSWCPCKIQDAERRVRYVTGGGPDAEPGTELVTGLFDGVRGPRYCGILVRRRDAAEVGFSGDHGPIPDVGNWTRVAVRGGTACCVNEPFARYTAHDASCTGTSTAKSWQQAGEAIVRDLLADLQRIGDEEKARRIRKSQRNFITGLLATVLMQSSGQRGWSVRVLREFMRVPQYFVTPMTVRRLVFEGGKVFRKGK
;
A
#
# COMPACT_ATOMS: atom_id res chain seq x y z
N MET A 1 -21.82 13.90 -23.58
CA MET A 1 -20.70 14.59 -22.91
C MET A 1 -20.86 14.40 -21.41
N LYS A 2 -20.32 13.30 -20.84
CA LYS A 2 -20.22 13.02 -19.40
C LYS A 2 -18.71 12.89 -19.13
N GLY A 3 -18.03 13.98 -18.88
CA GLY A 3 -16.58 13.93 -18.89
C GLY A 3 -15.83 14.79 -17.87
N ASP A 4 -16.48 15.72 -17.16
CA ASP A 4 -15.71 16.75 -16.45
C ASP A 4 -15.87 16.77 -14.91
N GLY A 5 -16.60 15.82 -14.35
CA GLY A 5 -16.88 15.81 -12.90
C GLY A 5 -15.66 15.42 -12.06
N TYR A 6 -14.88 14.43 -12.48
CA TYR A 6 -13.76 13.89 -11.71
C TYR A 6 -12.51 14.79 -11.74
N GLU A 7 -12.29 15.58 -12.79
CA GLU A 7 -11.17 16.54 -12.86
C GLU A 7 -11.31 17.73 -11.87
N ARG A 8 -12.45 17.86 -11.19
CA ARG A 8 -12.64 18.90 -10.16
C ARG A 8 -11.91 18.58 -8.87
N LEU A 9 -11.75 17.29 -8.53
CA LEU A 9 -11.07 16.89 -7.29
C LEU A 9 -9.55 16.97 -7.50
N ARG A 10 -8.87 17.76 -6.67
CA ARG A 10 -7.42 17.79 -6.70
C ARG A 10 -6.85 16.53 -6.08
N VAL A 11 -5.96 15.85 -6.79
CA VAL A 11 -5.27 14.65 -6.33
C VAL A 11 -3.82 14.98 -6.00
N THR A 12 -3.35 14.55 -4.82
CA THR A 12 -1.93 14.50 -4.50
C THR A 12 -1.41 13.08 -4.64
N VAL A 13 -0.47 12.86 -5.55
CA VAL A 13 0.40 11.68 -5.58
C VAL A 13 1.68 12.04 -4.82
N ALA A 14 1.82 11.50 -3.63
CA ALA A 14 2.97 11.73 -2.77
C ALA A 14 4.02 10.63 -2.97
N ILE A 15 5.17 10.99 -3.54
CA ILE A 15 6.30 10.07 -3.71
C ILE A 15 7.21 10.21 -2.50
N THR A 16 7.40 9.12 -1.76
CA THR A 16 8.27 9.11 -0.57
C THR A 16 9.58 8.41 -0.89
N THR A 17 10.71 9.04 -0.56
CA THR A 17 12.04 8.51 -0.87
C THR A 17 13.03 8.71 0.26
N HIS A 18 14.06 7.84 0.32
CA HIS A 18 15.22 7.97 1.17
C HIS A 18 16.41 7.22 0.57
N ASN A 19 17.42 7.96 0.06
CA ASN A 19 18.65 7.40 -0.49
C ASN A 19 18.45 6.37 -1.61
N ARG A 20 17.50 6.65 -2.54
CA ARG A 20 17.14 5.77 -3.66
C ARG A 20 16.88 6.55 -4.95
N CYS A 21 17.77 7.51 -5.27
CA CYS A 21 17.60 8.46 -6.36
C CYS A 21 17.18 7.82 -7.69
N ASP A 22 17.78 6.68 -8.09
CA ASP A 22 17.47 6.05 -9.37
C ASP A 22 16.12 5.33 -9.40
N LEU A 23 15.68 4.75 -8.28
CA LEU A 23 14.33 4.20 -8.14
C LEU A 23 13.31 5.32 -8.16
N PHE A 24 13.54 6.36 -7.34
CA PHE A 24 12.73 7.55 -7.25
C PHE A 24 12.47 8.22 -8.61
N LYS A 25 13.48 8.34 -9.47
CA LYS A 25 13.32 8.91 -10.83
C LYS A 25 12.29 8.15 -11.65
N ARG A 26 12.21 6.82 -11.51
CA ARG A 26 11.24 5.99 -12.23
C ARG A 26 9.81 6.21 -11.70
N ALA A 27 9.66 6.21 -10.38
CA ALA A 27 8.38 6.50 -9.74
C ALA A 27 7.85 7.88 -10.17
N LEU A 28 8.72 8.90 -10.11
CA LEU A 28 8.39 10.25 -10.54
C LEU A 28 8.04 10.34 -12.03
N ALA A 29 8.78 9.66 -12.90
CA ALA A 29 8.47 9.61 -14.33
C ALA A 29 7.07 9.02 -14.59
N SER A 30 6.66 7.99 -13.83
CA SER A 30 5.33 7.39 -13.95
C SER A 30 4.22 8.33 -13.47
N ALA A 31 4.48 9.14 -12.43
CA ALA A 31 3.55 10.15 -11.94
C ALA A 31 3.44 11.34 -12.91
N LEU A 32 4.54 11.77 -13.51
CA LEU A 32 4.56 12.83 -14.54
C LEU A 32 3.80 12.43 -15.81
N ALA A 33 3.77 11.14 -16.14
CA ALA A 33 3.07 10.59 -17.29
C ALA A 33 1.55 10.43 -17.11
N GLN A 34 1.00 10.78 -15.92
CA GLN A 34 -0.43 10.69 -15.67
C GLN A 34 -1.22 11.69 -16.53
N THR A 35 -2.36 11.23 -17.04
CA THR A 35 -3.27 12.02 -17.89
C THR A 35 -4.16 12.98 -17.10
N TYR A 36 -4.33 12.73 -15.81
CA TYR A 36 -5.14 13.54 -14.90
C TYR A 36 -4.55 14.94 -14.73
N ARG A 37 -5.32 15.98 -14.99
CA ARG A 37 -4.81 17.36 -15.05
C ARG A 37 -4.70 18.05 -13.69
N ASN A 38 -5.70 17.85 -12.80
CA ASN A 38 -5.71 18.51 -11.48
C ASN A 38 -4.84 17.72 -10.46
N LEU A 39 -3.58 17.53 -10.82
CA LEU A 39 -2.61 16.70 -10.13
C LEU A 39 -1.53 17.53 -9.45
N GLU A 40 -1.31 17.26 -8.16
CA GLU A 40 -0.10 17.60 -7.41
C GLU A 40 0.78 16.36 -7.31
N ILE A 41 2.05 16.48 -7.66
CA ILE A 41 3.07 15.46 -7.41
C ILE A 41 3.95 15.98 -6.28
N LEU A 42 3.76 15.43 -5.08
CA LEU A 42 4.51 15.84 -3.89
C LEU A 42 5.64 14.84 -3.64
N VAL A 43 6.88 15.31 -3.71
CA VAL A 43 8.05 14.49 -3.34
C VAL A 43 8.39 14.78 -1.88
N SER A 44 8.28 13.76 -1.02
CA SER A 44 8.68 13.80 0.39
C SER A 44 9.98 13.02 0.58
N ASP A 45 11.05 13.76 0.85
CA ASP A 45 12.41 13.22 0.97
C ASP A 45 12.83 13.14 2.45
N ASP A 46 13.03 11.93 2.94
CA ASP A 46 13.44 11.63 4.32
C ASP A 46 14.96 11.87 4.52
N ALA A 47 15.40 13.10 4.28
CA ALA A 47 16.80 13.57 4.46
C ALA A 47 17.83 12.79 3.62
N SER A 48 17.54 12.50 2.34
CA SER A 48 18.48 11.81 1.45
C SER A 48 19.82 12.54 1.28
N THR A 49 20.89 11.77 1.04
CA THR A 49 22.27 12.21 0.84
C THR A 49 22.90 11.71 -0.47
N ASP A 50 22.11 11.06 -1.32
CA ASP A 50 22.54 10.34 -2.54
C ASP A 50 22.41 11.14 -3.85
N GLY A 51 22.28 12.47 -3.77
CA GLY A 51 22.09 13.32 -4.94
C GLY A 51 20.62 13.56 -5.34
N THR A 52 19.65 13.01 -4.63
CA THR A 52 18.20 13.22 -4.87
C THR A 52 17.88 14.72 -4.86
N ARG A 53 18.40 15.48 -3.88
CA ARG A 53 18.20 16.94 -3.76
C ARG A 53 18.71 17.70 -4.98
N ASP A 54 19.92 17.39 -5.43
CA ASP A 54 20.56 18.10 -6.53
C ASP A 54 19.87 17.82 -7.86
N TRP A 55 19.36 16.59 -8.02
CA TRP A 55 18.56 16.22 -9.17
C TRP A 55 17.21 16.94 -9.16
N MET A 56 16.52 17.00 -8.01
CA MET A 56 15.25 17.71 -7.86
C MET A 56 15.38 19.21 -8.14
N ALA A 57 16.51 19.84 -7.81
CA ALA A 57 16.76 21.25 -8.09
C ALA A 57 16.79 21.59 -9.60
N GLN A 58 17.00 20.60 -10.45
CA GLN A 58 17.03 20.74 -11.92
C GLN A 58 15.66 20.48 -12.58
N LEU A 59 14.72 19.89 -11.85
CA LEU A 59 13.41 19.52 -12.39
C LEU A 59 12.51 20.76 -12.49
N GLN A 60 11.95 20.98 -13.69
CA GLN A 60 11.02 22.07 -13.97
C GLN A 60 9.67 21.49 -14.42
N ASP A 61 8.77 21.24 -13.48
CA ASP A 61 7.37 20.89 -13.76
C ASP A 61 6.50 21.54 -12.66
N ALA A 62 5.55 22.37 -13.07
CA ALA A 62 4.71 23.13 -12.15
C ALA A 62 3.80 22.27 -11.26
N ARG A 63 3.59 21.00 -11.61
CA ARG A 63 2.82 20.05 -10.79
C ARG A 63 3.64 19.48 -9.65
N VAL A 64 4.98 19.57 -9.71
CA VAL A 64 5.90 18.93 -8.75
C VAL A 64 6.27 19.89 -7.63
N ARG A 65 6.12 19.41 -6.40
CA ARG A 65 6.60 20.10 -5.20
C ARG A 65 7.51 19.17 -4.39
N TYR A 66 8.68 19.67 -4.01
CA TYR A 66 9.69 18.94 -3.25
C TYR A 66 9.75 19.42 -1.81
N VAL A 67 9.61 18.51 -0.87
CA VAL A 67 9.73 18.79 0.57
C VAL A 67 10.75 17.80 1.14
N ARG A 68 11.86 18.34 1.65
CA ARG A 68 12.93 17.56 2.27
C ARG A 68 12.93 17.77 3.78
N MET A 69 12.99 16.68 4.52
CA MET A 69 13.11 16.69 5.97
C MET A 69 14.56 17.04 6.40
N GLU A 70 14.73 17.69 7.52
CA GLU A 70 16.07 18.01 8.07
C GLU A 70 16.77 16.76 8.61
N LYS A 71 15.99 15.84 9.18
CA LYS A 71 16.46 14.57 9.76
C LYS A 71 15.56 13.44 9.29
N ALA A 72 16.15 12.27 9.06
CA ALA A 72 15.39 11.07 8.72
C ALA A 72 14.47 10.67 9.90
N ALA A 73 13.20 10.45 9.57
CA ALA A 73 12.16 10.04 10.51
C ALA A 73 11.63 8.62 10.24
N GLY A 74 12.18 7.98 9.21
CA GLY A 74 11.78 6.65 8.77
C GLY A 74 10.44 6.64 8.03
N ILE A 75 9.99 5.45 7.64
CA ILE A 75 8.86 5.27 6.72
C ILE A 75 7.59 5.98 7.20
N ALA A 76 7.16 5.72 8.45
CA ALA A 76 5.95 6.34 8.99
C ALA A 76 6.08 7.86 9.11
N GLY A 77 7.25 8.36 9.52
CA GLY A 77 7.52 9.79 9.61
C GLY A 77 7.51 10.46 8.23
N ASN A 78 8.08 9.82 7.20
CA ASN A 78 8.06 10.32 5.84
C ASN A 78 6.65 10.32 5.23
N PHE A 79 5.85 9.26 5.47
CA PHE A 79 4.45 9.22 5.05
C PHE A 79 3.61 10.30 5.73
N GLN A 80 3.82 10.52 7.04
CA GLN A 80 3.14 11.59 7.77
C GLN A 80 3.56 12.98 7.27
N ASN A 81 4.85 13.17 6.97
CA ASN A 81 5.33 14.42 6.36
C ASN A 81 4.68 14.67 5.00
N ALA A 82 4.58 13.65 4.15
CA ALA A 82 3.89 13.73 2.87
C ALA A 82 2.41 14.12 3.04
N LEU A 83 1.70 13.47 3.96
CA LEU A 83 0.30 13.76 4.25
C LEU A 83 0.07 15.18 4.76
N ASN A 84 0.95 15.67 5.64
CA ASN A 84 0.88 17.03 6.20
C ASN A 84 1.10 18.11 5.15
N HIS A 85 1.88 17.83 4.11
CA HIS A 85 2.18 18.77 3.04
C HIS A 85 1.28 18.60 1.80
N ALA A 86 0.50 17.55 1.70
CA ALA A 86 -0.43 17.32 0.60
C ALA A 86 -1.53 18.40 0.56
N SER A 87 -1.87 18.87 -0.64
CA SER A 87 -2.90 19.89 -0.84
C SER A 87 -4.16 19.36 -1.54
N GLY A 88 -4.11 18.15 -2.10
CA GLY A 88 -5.24 17.53 -2.79
C GLY A 88 -6.37 17.13 -1.84
N GLU A 89 -7.57 17.03 -2.36
CA GLU A 89 -8.73 16.44 -1.66
C GLU A 89 -8.59 14.94 -1.56
N LEU A 90 -7.95 14.34 -2.57
CA LEU A 90 -7.59 12.94 -2.63
C LEU A 90 -6.07 12.78 -2.47
N PHE A 91 -5.67 11.68 -1.86
CA PHE A 91 -4.29 11.42 -1.49
C PHE A 91 -3.89 9.98 -1.77
N MET A 92 -2.72 9.80 -2.35
CA MET A 92 -2.08 8.52 -2.62
C MET A 92 -0.61 8.62 -2.24
N ILE A 93 -0.05 7.57 -1.64
CA ILE A 93 1.41 7.41 -1.56
C ILE A 93 1.85 6.45 -2.67
N LEU A 94 2.82 6.89 -3.44
CA LEU A 94 3.60 6.08 -4.37
C LEU A 94 5.02 5.93 -3.78
N ASN A 95 5.41 4.72 -3.41
CA ASN A 95 6.77 4.49 -2.95
C ASN A 95 7.77 4.70 -4.10
N ASP A 96 9.01 5.03 -3.76
CA ASP A 96 10.07 5.31 -4.74
C ASP A 96 10.48 4.13 -5.62
N ASP A 97 10.05 2.91 -5.26
CA ASP A 97 10.30 1.67 -6.00
C ASP A 97 9.09 1.17 -6.83
N ASP A 98 7.94 1.86 -6.74
CA ASP A 98 6.71 1.52 -7.44
C ASP A 98 6.42 2.46 -8.62
N GLU A 99 5.53 2.07 -9.52
CA GLU A 99 5.17 2.84 -10.72
C GLU A 99 3.65 2.81 -10.96
N LEU A 100 3.11 3.85 -11.62
CA LEU A 100 1.72 3.92 -12.06
C LEU A 100 1.62 3.74 -13.58
N GLU A 101 0.58 3.06 -14.04
CA GLU A 101 0.22 3.04 -15.45
C GLU A 101 -0.41 4.38 -15.85
N PRO A 102 -0.29 4.81 -17.11
CA PRO A 102 -1.03 5.96 -17.60
C PRO A 102 -2.54 5.81 -17.37
N GLY A 103 -3.21 6.89 -16.94
CA GLY A 103 -4.64 6.86 -16.60
C GLY A 103 -4.98 6.30 -15.22
N ALA A 104 -4.01 5.88 -14.41
CA ALA A 104 -4.23 5.34 -13.08
C ALA A 104 -4.98 6.31 -12.18
N ILE A 105 -4.55 7.57 -12.14
CA ILE A 105 -5.17 8.58 -11.28
C ILE A 105 -6.58 8.90 -11.76
N GLU A 106 -6.82 8.96 -13.06
CA GLU A 106 -8.16 9.14 -13.63
C GLU A 106 -9.11 8.00 -13.20
N GLY A 107 -8.67 6.75 -13.38
CA GLY A 107 -9.47 5.58 -13.00
C GLY A 107 -9.79 5.56 -11.51
N LEU A 108 -8.77 5.77 -10.65
CA LEU A 108 -8.93 5.75 -9.20
C LEU A 108 -9.71 6.95 -8.64
N ALA A 109 -9.69 8.13 -9.30
CA ALA A 109 -10.43 9.31 -8.85
C ALA A 109 -11.92 9.26 -9.23
N ARG A 110 -12.28 8.53 -10.29
CA ARG A 110 -13.66 8.46 -10.80
C ARG A 110 -14.71 8.07 -9.76
N PRO A 111 -14.52 7.05 -8.89
CA PRO A 111 -15.49 6.70 -7.86
C PRO A 111 -15.82 7.86 -6.89
N PHE A 112 -14.86 8.73 -6.60
CA PHE A 112 -15.08 9.87 -5.70
C PHE A 112 -15.87 11.01 -6.34
N ALA A 113 -15.94 11.07 -7.65
CA ALA A 113 -16.68 12.08 -8.39
C ALA A 113 -18.07 11.60 -8.81
N ASP A 114 -18.19 10.38 -9.29
CA ASP A 114 -19.38 9.83 -9.93
C ASP A 114 -20.15 8.87 -8.99
N GLY A 115 -19.53 8.44 -7.86
CA GLY A 115 -20.02 7.32 -7.06
C GLY A 115 -19.62 5.98 -7.64
N CYS A 116 -20.06 4.90 -7.03
CA CYS A 116 -19.72 3.52 -7.39
C CYS A 116 -20.96 2.63 -7.18
N GLU A 117 -21.42 1.94 -8.25
CA GLU A 117 -22.54 0.98 -8.22
C GLU A 117 -23.72 1.32 -7.31
N GLY A 118 -24.32 2.52 -7.48
CA GLY A 118 -25.49 2.96 -6.70
C GLY A 118 -25.13 3.61 -5.34
N GLU A 119 -23.85 3.66 -4.97
CA GLU A 119 -23.39 4.40 -3.81
C GLU A 119 -23.10 5.87 -4.14
N GLU A 120 -23.48 6.74 -3.22
CA GLU A 120 -23.24 8.18 -3.33
C GLU A 120 -21.73 8.46 -3.22
N ARG A 121 -21.22 9.35 -4.08
CA ARG A 121 -19.80 9.73 -4.10
C ARG A 121 -19.24 10.21 -2.74
N GLU A 122 -20.09 10.82 -1.92
CA GLU A 122 -19.75 11.32 -0.59
C GLU A 122 -19.41 10.18 0.39
N LYS A 123 -19.95 9.00 0.15
CA LYS A 123 -19.69 7.79 0.95
C LYS A 123 -18.42 7.07 0.56
N VAL A 124 -17.85 7.35 -0.64
CA VAL A 124 -16.59 6.72 -1.08
C VAL A 124 -15.44 7.27 -0.24
N VAL A 125 -14.80 6.41 0.55
CA VAL A 125 -13.66 6.74 1.43
C VAL A 125 -12.32 6.33 0.83
N LEU A 126 -12.31 5.26 0.04
CA LEU A 126 -11.15 4.84 -0.71
C LEU A 126 -11.55 4.17 -2.04
N SER A 127 -10.66 4.28 -3.02
CA SER A 127 -10.66 3.43 -4.21
C SER A 127 -9.33 2.68 -4.31
N TRP A 128 -9.36 1.51 -4.94
CA TRP A 128 -8.17 0.69 -5.10
C TRP A 128 -8.19 -0.09 -6.41
N CYS A 129 -7.03 -0.55 -6.84
CA CYS A 129 -6.92 -1.36 -8.06
C CYS A 129 -6.02 -2.58 -7.85
N PRO A 130 -6.15 -3.62 -8.68
CA PRO A 130 -5.16 -4.68 -8.82
C PRO A 130 -3.79 -4.11 -9.21
N CYS A 131 -2.72 -4.79 -8.80
CA CYS A 131 -1.35 -4.40 -9.10
C CYS A 131 -0.64 -5.46 -9.93
N LYS A 132 0.17 -5.02 -10.89
CA LYS A 132 1.16 -5.82 -11.56
C LYS A 132 2.35 -6.00 -10.63
N ILE A 133 2.62 -7.22 -10.20
CA ILE A 133 3.82 -7.53 -9.40
C ILE A 133 4.96 -7.81 -10.36
N GLN A 134 5.99 -6.98 -10.32
CA GLN A 134 7.18 -7.10 -11.16
C GLN A 134 8.46 -7.35 -10.35
N ASP A 135 9.47 -7.92 -11.00
CA ASP A 135 10.81 -8.06 -10.41
C ASP A 135 11.66 -6.79 -10.65
N ALA A 136 12.90 -6.81 -10.14
CA ALA A 136 13.85 -5.69 -10.30
C ALA A 136 14.14 -5.37 -11.78
N GLU A 137 14.05 -6.36 -12.69
CA GLU A 137 14.20 -6.20 -14.14
C GLU A 137 12.87 -5.78 -14.83
N ARG A 138 11.84 -5.42 -14.05
CA ARG A 138 10.52 -4.96 -14.52
C ARG A 138 9.69 -6.02 -15.28
N ARG A 139 10.04 -7.30 -15.14
CA ARG A 139 9.24 -8.39 -15.72
C ARG A 139 8.04 -8.66 -14.83
N VAL A 140 6.84 -8.50 -15.37
CA VAL A 140 5.60 -8.80 -14.65
C VAL A 140 5.52 -10.29 -14.34
N ARG A 141 5.42 -10.65 -13.08
CA ARG A 141 5.34 -12.03 -12.57
C ARG A 141 3.89 -12.51 -12.47
N TYR A 142 3.02 -11.65 -11.97
CA TYR A 142 1.58 -11.89 -11.90
C TYR A 142 0.84 -10.57 -11.64
N VAL A 143 -0.49 -10.61 -11.75
CA VAL A 143 -1.38 -9.51 -11.36
C VAL A 143 -2.16 -9.95 -10.12
N THR A 144 -2.32 -9.06 -9.15
CA THR A 144 -3.13 -9.34 -7.95
C THR A 144 -4.62 -9.40 -8.32
N GLY A 145 -5.42 -10.10 -7.52
CA GLY A 145 -6.87 -10.12 -7.72
C GLY A 145 -7.50 -8.76 -7.43
N GLY A 146 -8.60 -8.46 -8.13
CA GLY A 146 -9.49 -7.35 -7.84
C GLY A 146 -10.56 -7.70 -6.81
N GLY A 147 -11.66 -6.96 -6.82
CA GLY A 147 -12.78 -7.12 -5.90
C GLY A 147 -14.12 -6.71 -6.52
N PRO A 148 -15.20 -6.69 -5.72
CA PRO A 148 -16.45 -6.04 -6.11
C PRO A 148 -16.20 -4.57 -6.47
N ASP A 149 -16.96 -4.05 -7.42
CA ASP A 149 -16.84 -2.65 -7.83
C ASP A 149 -17.12 -1.71 -6.65
N ALA A 150 -18.02 -2.12 -5.73
CA ALA A 150 -18.27 -1.44 -4.47
C ALA A 150 -18.49 -2.44 -3.34
N GLU A 151 -17.93 -2.17 -2.17
CA GLU A 151 -18.18 -2.92 -0.94
C GLU A 151 -18.03 -1.99 0.28
N PRO A 152 -18.70 -2.26 1.42
CA PRO A 152 -18.41 -1.55 2.66
C PRO A 152 -16.90 -1.64 2.99
N GLY A 153 -16.29 -0.55 3.44
CA GLY A 153 -14.87 -0.55 3.79
C GLY A 153 -14.51 -1.60 4.83
N THR A 154 -15.43 -1.92 5.76
CA THR A 154 -15.25 -3.01 6.73
C THR A 154 -15.19 -4.39 6.07
N GLU A 155 -15.89 -4.63 4.96
CA GLU A 155 -15.82 -5.88 4.21
C GLU A 155 -14.48 -6.02 3.46
N LEU A 156 -13.98 -4.93 2.88
CA LEU A 156 -12.64 -4.92 2.29
C LEU A 156 -11.58 -5.33 3.32
N VAL A 157 -11.63 -4.76 4.53
CA VAL A 157 -10.66 -5.07 5.60
C VAL A 157 -10.83 -6.49 6.12
N THR A 158 -12.06 -6.97 6.35
CA THR A 158 -12.27 -8.37 6.74
C THR A 158 -11.82 -9.33 5.65
N GLY A 159 -12.01 -8.99 4.37
CA GLY A 159 -11.50 -9.76 3.23
C GLY A 159 -9.96 -9.81 3.18
N LEU A 160 -9.27 -8.72 3.58
CA LEU A 160 -7.81 -8.73 3.75
C LEU A 160 -7.40 -9.73 4.85
N PHE A 161 -8.08 -9.71 5.99
CA PHE A 161 -7.82 -10.60 7.12
C PHE A 161 -8.09 -12.08 6.79
N ASP A 162 -9.12 -12.34 6.00
CA ASP A 162 -9.46 -13.68 5.52
C ASP A 162 -8.56 -14.13 4.34
N GLY A 163 -7.71 -13.24 3.82
CA GLY A 163 -6.77 -13.51 2.73
C GLY A 163 -7.42 -13.60 1.34
N VAL A 164 -8.63 -13.08 1.17
CA VAL A 164 -9.38 -13.05 -0.11
C VAL A 164 -9.28 -11.68 -0.81
N ARG A 165 -8.78 -10.66 -0.13
CA ARG A 165 -8.46 -9.32 -0.67
C ARG A 165 -7.00 -9.01 -0.41
N GLY A 166 -6.39 -8.20 -1.24
CA GLY A 166 -4.98 -7.85 -1.09
C GLY A 166 -4.58 -6.60 -1.86
N PRO A 167 -5.25 -5.46 -1.59
CA PRO A 167 -4.83 -4.21 -2.22
C PRO A 167 -3.37 -3.90 -1.85
N ARG A 168 -2.63 -3.32 -2.81
CA ARG A 168 -1.28 -2.79 -2.59
C ARG A 168 -1.36 -1.29 -2.48
N TYR A 169 -0.55 -0.71 -1.62
CA TYR A 169 -0.69 0.71 -1.31
C TYR A 169 -0.45 1.63 -2.51
N CYS A 170 0.47 1.28 -3.40
CA CYS A 170 0.67 1.99 -4.66
C CYS A 170 -0.55 1.99 -5.61
N GLY A 171 -1.58 1.21 -5.31
CA GLY A 171 -2.86 1.16 -6.02
C GLY A 171 -4.04 1.65 -5.18
N ILE A 172 -3.83 2.43 -4.11
CA ILE A 172 -4.89 2.93 -3.23
C ILE A 172 -4.94 4.46 -3.26
N LEU A 173 -6.12 5.02 -3.49
CA LEU A 173 -6.43 6.44 -3.38
C LEU A 173 -7.47 6.65 -2.28
N VAL A 174 -7.25 7.60 -1.38
CA VAL A 174 -8.11 7.88 -0.23
C VAL A 174 -8.52 9.35 -0.18
N ARG A 175 -9.59 9.69 0.54
CA ARG A 175 -9.80 11.08 0.93
C ARG A 175 -8.73 11.53 1.90
N ARG A 176 -8.03 12.61 1.57
CA ARG A 176 -6.93 13.12 2.40
C ARG A 176 -7.37 13.44 3.83
N ARG A 177 -8.59 14.00 4.02
CA ARG A 177 -9.13 14.30 5.34
C ARG A 177 -9.23 13.04 6.22
N ASP A 178 -9.71 11.92 5.64
CA ASP A 178 -9.92 10.67 6.38
C ASP A 178 -8.57 10.01 6.71
N ALA A 179 -7.60 10.08 5.77
CA ALA A 179 -6.23 9.66 6.04
C ALA A 179 -5.54 10.51 7.13
N ALA A 180 -5.82 11.82 7.18
CA ALA A 180 -5.25 12.74 8.18
C ALA A 180 -5.82 12.51 9.59
N GLU A 181 -7.10 12.15 9.70
CA GLU A 181 -7.71 11.78 10.99
C GLU A 181 -7.10 10.49 11.58
N VAL A 182 -6.62 9.59 10.74
CA VAL A 182 -5.96 8.34 11.14
C VAL A 182 -4.47 8.54 11.38
N GLY A 183 -3.81 9.22 10.46
CA GLY A 183 -2.36 9.40 10.45
C GLY A 183 -1.57 8.12 10.17
N PHE A 184 -0.23 8.23 10.23
CA PHE A 184 0.70 7.11 10.06
C PHE A 184 1.43 6.84 11.36
N SER A 185 1.24 5.65 11.94
CA SER A 185 1.87 5.26 13.21
C SER A 185 3.20 4.55 13.01
N GLY A 186 4.21 4.94 13.78
CA GLY A 186 5.49 4.23 13.87
C GLY A 186 5.35 2.81 14.44
N ASP A 187 4.32 2.54 15.25
CA ASP A 187 4.03 1.21 15.80
C ASP A 187 3.69 0.18 14.70
N HIS A 188 3.24 0.67 13.53
CA HIS A 188 2.96 -0.19 12.38
C HIS A 188 4.24 -0.58 11.60
N GLY A 189 5.42 -0.26 12.11
CA GLY A 189 6.73 -0.73 11.65
C GLY A 189 6.91 -0.59 10.13
N PRO A 190 7.12 -1.71 9.40
CA PRO A 190 7.36 -1.68 7.95
C PRO A 190 6.09 -1.45 7.09
N ILE A 191 4.90 -1.40 7.69
CA ILE A 191 3.61 -1.33 6.98
C ILE A 191 2.67 -0.25 7.54
N PRO A 192 3.14 1.01 7.77
CA PRO A 192 2.28 2.07 8.28
C PRO A 192 1.15 2.43 7.31
N ASP A 193 1.36 2.15 6.02
CA ASP A 193 0.38 2.24 4.95
C ASP A 193 -0.83 1.33 5.20
N VAL A 194 -0.59 0.04 5.48
CA VAL A 194 -1.67 -0.92 5.78
C VAL A 194 -2.46 -0.46 7.01
N GLY A 195 -1.77 0.06 8.04
CA GLY A 195 -2.42 0.62 9.22
C GLY A 195 -3.30 1.84 8.89
N ASN A 196 -2.86 2.73 8.01
CA ASN A 196 -3.63 3.91 7.63
C ASN A 196 -4.90 3.54 6.86
N TRP A 197 -4.77 2.90 5.67
CA TRP A 197 -5.92 2.68 4.82
C TRP A 197 -6.96 1.71 5.43
N THR A 198 -6.53 0.70 6.19
CA THR A 198 -7.46 -0.22 6.86
C THR A 198 -8.28 0.51 7.92
N ARG A 199 -7.68 1.44 8.66
CA ARG A 199 -8.38 2.26 9.65
C ARG A 199 -9.29 3.30 9.01
N VAL A 200 -8.91 3.89 7.86
CA VAL A 200 -9.83 4.71 7.07
C VAL A 200 -11.06 3.89 6.66
N ALA A 201 -10.84 2.70 6.11
CA ALA A 201 -11.91 1.85 5.61
C ALA A 201 -12.90 1.37 6.70
N VAL A 202 -12.42 1.00 7.90
CA VAL A 202 -13.31 0.50 8.97
C VAL A 202 -14.13 1.58 9.66
N ARG A 203 -13.77 2.85 9.53
CA ARG A 203 -14.52 3.96 10.14
C ARG A 203 -15.85 4.26 9.45
N GLY A 204 -16.13 3.58 8.36
CA GLY A 204 -17.37 3.67 7.60
C GLY A 204 -17.15 4.15 6.18
N GLY A 205 -18.16 3.97 5.35
CA GLY A 205 -18.17 4.35 3.94
C GLY A 205 -17.84 3.18 3.01
N THR A 206 -17.77 3.51 1.73
CA THR A 206 -17.63 2.56 0.62
C THR A 206 -16.21 2.52 0.11
N ALA A 207 -15.68 1.32 -0.08
CA ALA A 207 -14.46 1.03 -0.81
C ALA A 207 -14.82 0.60 -2.24
N CYS A 208 -14.21 1.25 -3.24
CA CYS A 208 -14.47 0.94 -4.66
C CYS A 208 -13.26 0.26 -5.29
N CYS A 209 -13.48 -0.86 -5.96
CA CYS A 209 -12.43 -1.53 -6.74
C CYS A 209 -12.52 -1.10 -8.21
N VAL A 210 -11.46 -0.52 -8.74
CA VAL A 210 -11.29 -0.30 -10.17
C VAL A 210 -10.55 -1.52 -10.72
N ASN A 211 -11.26 -2.45 -11.36
CA ASN A 211 -10.75 -3.77 -11.74
C ASN A 211 -9.74 -3.74 -12.92
N GLU A 212 -8.99 -2.66 -13.06
CA GLU A 212 -7.88 -2.51 -13.99
C GLU A 212 -6.54 -2.41 -13.24
N PRO A 213 -5.48 -3.11 -13.67
CA PRO A 213 -4.20 -3.14 -12.95
C PRO A 213 -3.37 -1.89 -13.24
N PHE A 214 -3.73 -0.78 -12.63
CA PHE A 214 -3.11 0.53 -12.83
C PHE A 214 -1.80 0.76 -12.08
N ALA A 215 -1.46 -0.09 -11.12
CA ALA A 215 -0.23 0.05 -10.34
C ALA A 215 0.75 -1.09 -10.61
N ARG A 216 2.05 -0.79 -10.48
CA ARG A 216 3.16 -1.73 -10.55
C ARG A 216 3.90 -1.74 -9.23
N TYR A 217 3.84 -2.85 -8.53
CA TYR A 217 4.61 -3.10 -7.32
C TYR A 217 5.92 -3.80 -7.67
N THR A 218 7.05 -3.22 -7.29
CA THR A 218 8.38 -3.80 -7.60
C THR A 218 8.91 -4.59 -6.42
N ALA A 219 9.04 -5.90 -6.58
CA ALA A 219 9.62 -6.79 -5.58
C ALA A 219 11.13 -6.88 -5.78
N HIS A 220 11.92 -6.41 -4.80
CA HIS A 220 13.39 -6.48 -4.81
C HIS A 220 13.97 -6.58 -3.39
N ASP A 221 15.20 -7.06 -3.26
CA ASP A 221 15.82 -7.35 -1.96
C ASP A 221 16.08 -6.12 -1.08
N ALA A 222 16.29 -4.96 -1.69
CA ALA A 222 16.51 -3.69 -1.00
C ALA A 222 15.18 -2.98 -0.62
N SER A 223 14.02 -3.59 -0.89
CA SER A 223 12.73 -3.07 -0.43
C SER A 223 12.60 -3.17 1.09
N CYS A 224 11.73 -2.34 1.68
CA CYS A 224 11.41 -2.45 3.10
C CYS A 224 10.98 -3.88 3.49
N THR A 225 10.18 -4.52 2.64
CA THR A 225 9.77 -5.93 2.84
C THR A 225 10.95 -6.89 2.80
N GLY A 226 11.92 -6.66 1.91
CA GLY A 226 13.11 -7.52 1.77
C GLY A 226 14.09 -7.40 2.96
N THR A 227 14.17 -6.24 3.60
CA THR A 227 15.12 -5.94 4.68
C THR A 227 14.56 -6.14 6.08
N SER A 228 13.24 -6.15 6.25
CA SER A 228 12.58 -6.26 7.55
C SER A 228 12.58 -7.68 8.11
N THR A 229 12.49 -7.80 9.45
CA THR A 229 12.46 -9.09 10.15
C THR A 229 11.03 -9.59 10.35
N ALA A 230 10.85 -10.91 10.49
CA ALA A 230 9.54 -11.48 10.82
C ALA A 230 8.98 -10.91 12.14
N LYS A 231 9.85 -10.64 13.12
CA LYS A 231 9.43 -10.05 14.39
C LYS A 231 8.85 -8.64 14.22
N SER A 232 9.48 -7.78 13.38
CA SER A 232 8.95 -6.44 13.13
C SER A 232 7.60 -6.48 12.39
N TRP A 233 7.40 -7.42 11.48
CA TRP A 233 6.12 -7.62 10.80
C TRP A 233 5.03 -8.17 11.72
N GLN A 234 5.40 -9.11 12.62
CA GLN A 234 4.48 -9.59 13.66
C GLN A 234 4.00 -8.42 14.54
N GLN A 235 4.93 -7.65 15.09
CA GLN A 235 4.62 -6.51 15.96
C GLN A 235 3.75 -5.47 15.25
N ALA A 236 4.06 -5.17 14.00
CA ALA A 236 3.25 -4.29 13.15
C ALA A 236 1.83 -4.82 12.95
N GLY A 237 1.69 -6.11 12.62
CA GLY A 237 0.38 -6.75 12.45
C GLY A 237 -0.45 -6.73 13.74
N GLU A 238 0.16 -6.99 14.89
CA GLU A 238 -0.50 -6.93 16.20
C GLU A 238 -0.94 -5.50 16.55
N ALA A 239 -0.11 -4.49 16.24
CA ALA A 239 -0.45 -3.09 16.45
C ALA A 239 -1.62 -2.65 15.55
N ILE A 240 -1.62 -3.03 14.28
CA ILE A 240 -2.73 -2.75 13.36
C ILE A 240 -4.03 -3.39 13.86
N VAL A 241 -3.99 -4.65 14.29
CA VAL A 241 -5.16 -5.34 14.86
C VAL A 241 -5.70 -4.59 16.09
N ARG A 242 -4.83 -4.19 17.01
CA ARG A 242 -5.19 -3.41 18.20
C ARG A 242 -5.93 -2.13 17.82
N ASP A 243 -5.38 -1.37 16.89
CA ASP A 243 -5.90 -0.08 16.48
C ASP A 243 -7.23 -0.21 15.71
N LEU A 244 -7.37 -1.23 14.85
CA LEU A 244 -8.63 -1.56 14.17
C LEU A 244 -9.73 -1.95 15.15
N LEU A 245 -9.42 -2.76 16.15
CA LEU A 245 -10.40 -3.15 17.18
C LEU A 245 -10.87 -1.94 18.00
N ALA A 246 -9.97 -1.00 18.29
CA ALA A 246 -10.33 0.24 18.97
C ALA A 246 -11.23 1.14 18.11
N ASP A 247 -10.95 1.26 16.81
CA ASP A 247 -11.80 2.00 15.87
C ASP A 247 -13.19 1.35 15.73
N LEU A 248 -13.26 0.01 15.57
CA LEU A 248 -14.54 -0.73 15.48
C LEU A 248 -15.36 -0.63 16.77
N GLN A 249 -14.73 -0.66 17.94
CA GLN A 249 -15.40 -0.46 19.22
C GLN A 249 -16.01 0.95 19.32
N ARG A 250 -15.28 1.97 18.84
CA ARG A 250 -15.74 3.37 18.85
C ARG A 250 -17.00 3.57 17.99
N ILE A 251 -17.10 2.88 16.85
CA ILE A 251 -18.29 2.94 15.98
C ILE A 251 -19.39 1.93 16.35
N GLY A 252 -19.15 1.06 17.36
CA GLY A 252 -20.12 0.08 17.85
C GLY A 252 -20.30 -1.16 16.96
N ASP A 253 -19.36 -1.45 16.04
CA ASP A 253 -19.42 -2.63 15.15
C ASP A 253 -18.78 -3.86 15.79
N GLU A 254 -19.47 -4.44 16.77
CA GLU A 254 -18.99 -5.63 17.50
C GLU A 254 -18.96 -6.90 16.61
N GLU A 255 -19.77 -6.97 15.57
CA GLU A 255 -19.76 -8.10 14.64
C GLU A 255 -18.44 -8.13 13.87
N LYS A 256 -18.04 -7.01 13.28
CA LYS A 256 -16.77 -6.91 12.55
C LYS A 256 -15.58 -7.06 13.48
N ALA A 257 -15.65 -6.50 14.70
CA ALA A 257 -14.61 -6.69 15.70
C ALA A 257 -14.39 -8.18 16.04
N ARG A 258 -15.47 -8.96 16.19
CA ARG A 258 -15.37 -10.43 16.38
C ARG A 258 -14.74 -11.11 15.19
N ARG A 259 -15.11 -10.72 13.96
CA ARG A 259 -14.54 -11.30 12.73
C ARG A 259 -13.04 -10.99 12.63
N ILE A 260 -12.61 -9.77 12.90
CA ILE A 260 -11.19 -9.38 12.94
C ILE A 260 -10.44 -10.21 14.00
N ARG A 261 -10.97 -10.34 15.24
CA ARG A 261 -10.33 -11.18 16.28
C ARG A 261 -10.17 -12.62 15.84
N LYS A 262 -11.16 -13.19 15.13
CA LYS A 262 -11.09 -14.56 14.61
C LYS A 262 -10.04 -14.72 13.52
N SER A 263 -9.91 -13.75 12.63
CA SER A 263 -9.03 -13.81 11.45
C SER A 263 -7.65 -13.18 11.67
N GLN A 264 -7.40 -12.53 12.83
CA GLN A 264 -6.13 -11.83 13.11
C GLN A 264 -4.88 -12.71 12.92
N ARG A 265 -4.97 -14.00 13.31
CA ARG A 265 -3.88 -14.95 13.13
C ARG A 265 -3.57 -15.18 11.65
N ASN A 266 -4.60 -15.29 10.81
CA ASN A 266 -4.44 -15.45 9.37
C ASN A 266 -3.80 -14.22 8.74
N PHE A 267 -4.22 -13.02 9.15
CA PHE A 267 -3.64 -11.76 8.69
C PHE A 267 -2.15 -11.68 9.01
N ILE A 268 -1.76 -11.85 10.28
CA ILE A 268 -0.35 -11.81 10.70
C ILE A 268 0.47 -12.90 9.98
N THR A 269 -0.07 -14.11 9.87
CA THR A 269 0.57 -15.19 9.09
C THR A 269 0.76 -14.82 7.63
N GLY A 270 -0.22 -14.16 7.02
CA GLY A 270 -0.13 -13.66 5.64
C GLY A 270 0.97 -12.63 5.46
N LEU A 271 1.14 -11.71 6.40
CA LEU A 271 2.23 -10.74 6.41
C LEU A 271 3.59 -11.44 6.50
N LEU A 272 3.75 -12.38 7.43
CA LEU A 272 4.98 -13.14 7.60
C LEU A 272 5.33 -13.98 6.36
N ALA A 273 4.34 -14.60 5.72
CA ALA A 273 4.54 -15.34 4.47
C ALA A 273 5.05 -14.43 3.35
N THR A 274 4.59 -13.17 3.28
CA THR A 274 5.06 -12.19 2.28
C THR A 274 6.56 -11.94 2.43
N VAL A 275 7.04 -11.70 3.66
CA VAL A 275 8.48 -11.51 3.95
C VAL A 275 9.32 -12.72 3.52
N LEU A 276 8.84 -13.91 3.84
CA LEU A 276 9.57 -15.14 3.52
C LEU A 276 9.64 -15.41 2.02
N MET A 277 8.58 -15.07 1.27
CA MET A 277 8.54 -15.29 -0.17
C MET A 277 9.40 -14.31 -0.96
N GLN A 278 9.50 -13.06 -0.56
CA GLN A 278 10.37 -12.09 -1.22
C GLN A 278 11.86 -12.49 -1.12
N SER A 279 12.24 -13.21 -0.07
CA SER A 279 13.61 -13.72 0.08
C SER A 279 13.85 -15.08 -0.58
N SER A 280 12.88 -15.65 -1.29
CA SER A 280 12.95 -17.04 -1.83
C SER A 280 13.98 -17.28 -2.96
N GLY A 281 14.50 -16.21 -3.57
CA GLY A 281 15.58 -16.32 -4.59
C GLY A 281 16.99 -16.29 -4.04
N GLN A 282 17.20 -16.09 -2.73
CA GLN A 282 18.53 -15.92 -2.13
C GLN A 282 19.17 -17.26 -1.72
N ARG A 283 20.51 -17.36 -1.82
CA ARG A 283 21.26 -18.47 -1.23
C ARG A 283 20.99 -18.54 0.29
N GLY A 284 20.61 -19.72 0.79
CA GLY A 284 20.31 -19.93 2.22
C GLY A 284 18.87 -19.60 2.62
N TRP A 285 17.96 -19.43 1.65
CA TRP A 285 16.53 -19.19 1.90
C TRP A 285 15.93 -20.15 2.93
N SER A 286 16.19 -21.47 2.81
CA SER A 286 15.66 -22.48 3.73
C SER A 286 16.11 -22.27 5.18
N VAL A 287 17.38 -21.86 5.38
CA VAL A 287 17.93 -21.56 6.72
C VAL A 287 17.31 -20.28 7.29
N ARG A 288 17.12 -19.26 6.44
CA ARG A 288 16.44 -18.01 6.83
C ARG A 288 14.99 -18.28 7.23
N VAL A 289 14.24 -19.03 6.42
CA VAL A 289 12.85 -19.43 6.73
C VAL A 289 12.80 -20.18 8.06
N LEU A 290 13.67 -21.15 8.29
CA LEU A 290 13.73 -21.90 9.54
C LEU A 290 14.05 -21.02 10.74
N ARG A 291 15.01 -20.08 10.60
CA ARG A 291 15.34 -19.11 11.66
C ARG A 291 14.17 -18.20 12.00
N GLU A 292 13.48 -17.66 11.00
CA GLU A 292 12.31 -16.80 11.24
C GLU A 292 11.13 -17.60 11.79
N PHE A 293 10.96 -18.85 11.35
CA PHE A 293 9.99 -19.80 11.91
C PHE A 293 10.20 -20.02 13.42
N MET A 294 11.45 -20.22 13.85
CA MET A 294 11.78 -20.41 15.28
C MET A 294 11.53 -19.15 16.13
N ARG A 295 11.55 -17.96 15.52
CA ARG A 295 11.31 -16.68 16.20
C ARG A 295 9.83 -16.42 16.51
N VAL A 296 8.93 -16.95 15.67
CA VAL A 296 7.48 -16.69 15.75
C VAL A 296 6.65 -17.97 15.47
N PRO A 297 6.93 -19.09 16.16
CA PRO A 297 6.39 -20.40 15.82
C PRO A 297 4.86 -20.45 15.86
N GLN A 298 4.22 -19.63 16.71
CA GLN A 298 2.77 -19.61 16.89
C GLN A 298 1.99 -19.20 15.63
N TYR A 299 2.64 -18.53 14.68
CA TYR A 299 2.00 -18.06 13.44
C TYR A 299 2.22 -18.98 12.23
N PHE A 300 3.12 -19.95 12.32
CA PHE A 300 3.48 -20.79 11.18
C PHE A 300 2.64 -22.07 11.03
N VAL A 301 1.87 -22.44 12.04
CA VAL A 301 1.05 -23.66 12.02
C VAL A 301 -0.39 -23.29 11.65
N THR A 302 -0.62 -22.72 10.47
CA THR A 302 -1.97 -22.50 9.96
C THR A 302 -2.15 -23.15 8.59
N PRO A 303 -3.37 -23.63 8.24
CA PRO A 303 -3.65 -24.18 6.91
C PRO A 303 -3.30 -23.21 5.78
N MET A 304 -3.37 -21.91 6.04
CA MET A 304 -3.10 -20.84 5.08
C MET A 304 -1.60 -20.68 4.82
N THR A 305 -0.74 -20.83 5.85
CA THR A 305 0.72 -20.82 5.68
C THR A 305 1.16 -22.00 4.85
N VAL A 306 0.66 -23.21 5.19
CA VAL A 306 0.97 -24.43 4.46
C VAL A 306 0.48 -24.32 3.01
N ARG A 307 -0.73 -23.80 2.78
CA ARG A 307 -1.28 -23.62 1.43
C ARG A 307 -0.47 -22.60 0.62
N ARG A 308 -0.05 -21.47 1.18
CA ARG A 308 0.79 -20.47 0.49
C ARG A 308 2.21 -20.99 0.23
N LEU A 309 2.85 -21.61 1.23
CA LEU A 309 4.19 -22.18 1.07
C LEU A 309 4.21 -23.31 0.04
N VAL A 310 3.17 -24.17 0.00
CA VAL A 310 3.06 -25.26 -0.97
C VAL A 310 2.67 -24.74 -2.36
N PHE A 311 1.74 -23.80 -2.46
CA PHE A 311 1.24 -23.32 -3.75
C PHE A 311 2.21 -22.38 -4.46
N GLU A 312 2.92 -21.53 -3.74
CA GLU A 312 3.89 -20.57 -4.30
C GLU A 312 5.31 -21.15 -4.30
N GLY A 313 5.70 -21.94 -3.29
CA GLY A 313 6.95 -22.72 -3.31
C GLY A 313 6.96 -23.73 -4.47
N GLY A 314 5.84 -24.36 -4.81
CA GLY A 314 5.71 -25.24 -5.98
C GLY A 314 5.93 -24.54 -7.34
N LYS A 315 5.68 -23.22 -7.45
CA LYS A 315 5.99 -22.44 -8.66
C LYS A 315 7.47 -22.11 -8.78
N VAL A 316 8.17 -21.97 -7.67
CA VAL A 316 9.63 -21.73 -7.64
C VAL A 316 10.40 -23.01 -7.99
N PHE A 317 9.94 -24.18 -7.49
CA PHE A 317 10.58 -25.47 -7.80
C PHE A 317 10.35 -25.97 -9.24
N ARG A 318 9.33 -25.50 -9.97
CA ARG A 318 9.09 -25.89 -11.37
C ARG A 318 9.89 -25.11 -12.40
N LYS A 319 10.62 -24.06 -12.03
CA LYS A 319 11.48 -23.27 -12.95
C LYS A 319 12.98 -23.56 -12.84
N GLY A 320 13.37 -24.59 -12.11
CA GLY A 320 14.75 -25.06 -11.97
C GLY A 320 15.02 -26.40 -12.65
N LYS A 321 14.33 -26.71 -13.78
CA LYS A 321 14.68 -27.81 -14.69
C LYS A 321 14.71 -27.30 -16.10
#